data_b1f3779d709342733e517cd5d922e57b
#
_entry.id   b1f3779d709342733e517cd5d922e57b
#
_cell.length_a   1.000
_cell.length_b   1.000
_cell.length_c   1.000
_cell.angle_alpha   90.00
_cell.angle_beta   90.00
_cell.angle_gamma   90.00
#
_symmetry.space_group_name_H-M   'P 1'
#
loop_
_entity.id
_entity.type
_entity.pdbx_description
1 polymer ?
#
loop_
_entity_poly.entity_id
_entity_poly.type
_entity_poly.pdbx_seq_one_letter_code
_entity_poly.pdbx_strand_id
1 'polypeptide(L)'
;MLEELKEKVFRANLDLVKHGLVIFTWGNVSAIDRATGLVVIKPSGVSYDDMKAEDMVVVDLDGNVVEGSLKPSSDTPTHLVLYKAFPEIGGVVHTHSTYATAWAQAGCDIPNIGTTHADYFYGAVPCTRELAQEEIDAGYEAYTGRIIVETFQERQIDPTNVPAVLCANHGPFAWGENPAQAVCQIGRASCRERV
;
A
#
# COMPACT_ATOMS: atom_id res chain seq x y z
N MET A 1 -15.00 -17.09 -4.92
CA MET A 1 -15.61 -15.92 -4.24
C MET A 1 -14.85 -14.67 -4.66
N LEU A 2 -15.52 -13.54 -4.90
CA LEU A 2 -14.89 -12.27 -5.31
C LEU A 2 -14.04 -12.33 -6.60
N GLU A 3 -14.41 -13.11 -7.59
CA GLU A 3 -13.62 -13.32 -8.81
C GLU A 3 -13.31 -12.00 -9.56
N GLU A 4 -14.28 -11.10 -9.63
CA GLU A 4 -14.07 -9.79 -10.26
C GLU A 4 -13.04 -8.94 -9.46
N LEU A 5 -13.07 -9.01 -8.13
CA LEU A 5 -12.11 -8.28 -7.29
C LEU A 5 -10.71 -8.90 -7.38
N LYS A 6 -10.60 -10.23 -7.44
CA LYS A 6 -9.33 -10.93 -7.69
C LYS A 6 -8.71 -10.51 -9.02
N GLU A 7 -9.50 -10.43 -10.07
CA GLU A 7 -9.04 -9.97 -11.38
C GLU A 7 -8.54 -8.52 -11.33
N LYS A 8 -9.27 -7.62 -10.64
CA LYS A 8 -8.86 -6.22 -10.45
C LYS A 8 -7.55 -6.11 -9.68
N VAL A 9 -7.40 -6.86 -8.59
CA VAL A 9 -6.17 -6.88 -7.77
C VAL A 9 -5.01 -7.48 -8.56
N PHE A 10 -5.22 -8.56 -9.27
CA PHE A 10 -4.22 -9.17 -10.16
C PHE A 10 -3.70 -8.17 -11.18
N ARG A 11 -4.59 -7.50 -11.94
CA ARG A 11 -4.19 -6.49 -12.94
C ARG A 11 -3.44 -5.34 -12.32
N ALA A 12 -3.90 -4.84 -11.17
CA ALA A 12 -3.23 -3.76 -10.45
C ALA A 12 -1.80 -4.15 -10.03
N ASN A 13 -1.58 -5.40 -9.63
CA ASN A 13 -0.24 -5.91 -9.34
C ASN A 13 0.64 -5.97 -10.59
N LEU A 14 0.12 -6.39 -11.75
CA LEU A 14 0.86 -6.37 -13.03
C LEU A 14 1.18 -4.93 -13.49
N ASP A 15 0.31 -3.97 -13.22
CA ASP A 15 0.56 -2.57 -13.54
C ASP A 15 1.77 -2.01 -12.76
N LEU A 16 2.07 -2.50 -11.55
CA LEU A 16 3.31 -2.14 -10.84
C LEU A 16 4.55 -2.49 -11.65
N VAL A 17 4.59 -3.67 -12.27
CA VAL A 17 5.69 -4.10 -13.13
C VAL A 17 5.74 -3.26 -14.40
N LYS A 18 4.61 -3.11 -15.08
CA LYS A 18 4.46 -2.32 -16.30
C LYS A 18 4.95 -0.89 -16.15
N HIS A 19 4.71 -0.29 -14.98
CA HIS A 19 5.15 1.06 -14.66
C HIS A 19 6.54 1.11 -14.00
N GLY A 20 7.21 -0.03 -13.80
CA GLY A 20 8.53 -0.15 -13.19
C GLY A 20 8.58 0.38 -11.76
N LEU A 21 7.54 0.14 -10.99
CA LEU A 21 7.40 0.54 -9.58
C LEU A 21 7.87 -0.53 -8.62
N VAL A 22 8.16 -1.73 -9.11
CA VAL A 22 8.62 -2.90 -8.34
C VAL A 22 9.79 -3.59 -9.02
N ILE A 23 10.56 -4.33 -8.22
CA ILE A 23 11.67 -5.19 -8.65
C ILE A 23 11.40 -6.59 -8.09
N PHE A 24 11.67 -7.65 -8.87
CA PHE A 24 11.45 -9.04 -8.50
C PHE A 24 9.99 -9.30 -8.09
N THR A 25 9.78 -9.88 -6.91
CA THR A 25 8.46 -10.18 -6.32
C THR A 25 8.01 -9.16 -5.28
N TRP A 26 8.83 -8.12 -5.07
CA TRP A 26 8.60 -7.11 -4.03
C TRP A 26 7.50 -6.14 -4.43
N GLY A 27 6.76 -5.71 -3.44
CA GLY A 27 5.56 -4.89 -3.63
C GLY A 27 4.30 -5.73 -3.82
N ASN A 28 3.18 -5.13 -3.55
CA ASN A 28 1.87 -5.77 -3.61
C ASN A 28 0.75 -4.74 -3.65
N VAL A 29 -0.38 -5.19 -4.16
CA VAL A 29 -1.65 -4.45 -4.15
C VAL A 29 -2.70 -5.34 -3.51
N SER A 30 -3.59 -4.74 -2.75
CA SER A 30 -4.81 -5.36 -2.24
C SER A 30 -6.04 -4.51 -2.52
N ALA A 31 -7.22 -5.11 -2.37
CA ALA A 31 -8.48 -4.38 -2.37
C ALA A 31 -9.46 -5.02 -1.37
N ILE A 32 -10.34 -4.20 -0.82
CA ILE A 32 -11.39 -4.63 0.11
C ILE A 32 -12.76 -4.60 -0.59
N ASP A 33 -13.55 -5.63 -0.35
CA ASP A 33 -15.00 -5.58 -0.53
C ASP A 33 -15.65 -5.13 0.78
N ARG A 34 -16.09 -3.89 0.83
CA ARG A 34 -16.70 -3.29 2.02
C ARG A 34 -18.03 -3.96 2.42
N ALA A 35 -18.72 -4.60 1.48
CA ALA A 35 -20.01 -5.26 1.78
C ALA A 35 -19.80 -6.55 2.59
N THR A 36 -18.72 -7.28 2.31
CA THR A 36 -18.40 -8.54 3.01
C THR A 36 -17.30 -8.37 4.06
N GLY A 37 -16.54 -7.28 4.04
CA GLY A 37 -15.37 -7.08 4.89
C GLY A 37 -14.16 -7.94 4.49
N LEU A 38 -14.17 -8.54 3.28
CA LEU A 38 -13.11 -9.40 2.80
C LEU A 38 -12.10 -8.61 1.96
N VAL A 39 -10.83 -8.95 2.14
CA VAL A 39 -9.69 -8.33 1.45
C VAL A 39 -9.05 -9.34 0.52
N VAL A 40 -8.84 -8.95 -0.73
CA VAL A 40 -8.08 -9.70 -1.73
C VAL A 40 -6.68 -9.12 -1.81
N ILE A 41 -5.65 -9.96 -1.73
CA ILE A 41 -4.25 -9.53 -1.74
C ILE A 41 -3.37 -10.47 -2.55
N LYS A 42 -2.27 -9.93 -3.10
CA LYS A 42 -1.23 -10.71 -3.79
C LYS A 42 -0.62 -11.78 -2.87
N PRO A 43 -0.39 -12.99 -3.38
CA PRO A 43 0.36 -14.01 -2.64
C PRO A 43 1.83 -13.62 -2.45
N SER A 44 2.42 -14.06 -1.34
CA SER A 44 3.84 -13.86 -1.02
C SER A 44 4.74 -14.67 -1.93
N GLY A 45 5.82 -14.07 -2.44
CA GLY A 45 6.89 -14.77 -3.15
C GLY A 45 6.56 -15.28 -4.56
N VAL A 46 5.34 -15.08 -5.05
CA VAL A 46 4.95 -15.47 -6.42
C VAL A 46 5.47 -14.44 -7.42
N SER A 47 6.16 -14.91 -8.47
CA SER A 47 6.62 -14.07 -9.56
C SER A 47 5.45 -13.42 -10.30
N TYR A 48 5.62 -12.17 -10.69
CA TYR A 48 4.61 -11.47 -11.50
C TYR A 48 4.38 -12.13 -12.87
N ASP A 49 5.40 -12.80 -13.42
CA ASP A 49 5.31 -13.49 -14.72
C ASP A 49 4.48 -14.79 -14.64
N ASP A 50 4.48 -15.45 -13.48
CA ASP A 50 3.77 -16.73 -13.26
C ASP A 50 2.41 -16.55 -12.57
N MET A 51 2.16 -15.36 -11.98
CA MET A 51 1.00 -15.05 -11.18
C MET A 51 -0.27 -15.01 -12.02
N LYS A 52 -1.37 -15.50 -11.45
CA LYS A 52 -2.71 -15.51 -12.04
C LYS A 52 -3.73 -14.89 -11.08
N ALA A 53 -4.89 -14.50 -11.61
CA ALA A 53 -5.97 -13.97 -10.79
C ALA A 53 -6.46 -14.98 -9.73
N GLU A 54 -6.42 -16.27 -10.05
CA GLU A 54 -6.80 -17.38 -9.16
C GLU A 54 -5.88 -17.50 -7.93
N ASP A 55 -4.62 -17.05 -8.06
CA ASP A 55 -3.62 -17.09 -7.00
C ASP A 55 -3.86 -16.03 -5.92
N MET A 56 -4.70 -15.03 -6.19
CA MET A 56 -5.03 -13.99 -5.21
C MET A 56 -5.67 -14.61 -3.97
N VAL A 57 -5.15 -14.24 -2.80
CA VAL A 57 -5.60 -14.75 -1.51
C VAL A 57 -6.69 -13.85 -0.96
N VAL A 58 -7.75 -14.44 -0.40
CA VAL A 58 -8.82 -13.73 0.29
C VAL A 58 -8.64 -13.90 1.79
N VAL A 59 -8.59 -12.79 2.51
CA VAL A 59 -8.49 -12.78 3.96
C VAL A 59 -9.62 -11.96 4.57
N ASP A 60 -9.99 -12.25 5.82
CA ASP A 60 -10.86 -11.37 6.60
C ASP A 60 -10.05 -10.20 7.22
N LEU A 61 -10.73 -9.27 7.87
CA LEU A 61 -10.08 -8.14 8.52
C LEU A 61 -9.21 -8.53 9.73
N ASP A 62 -9.34 -9.74 10.24
CA ASP A 62 -8.51 -10.25 11.33
C ASP A 62 -7.28 -11.03 10.82
N GLY A 63 -7.16 -11.15 9.48
CA GLY A 63 -6.02 -11.77 8.82
C GLY A 63 -6.14 -13.27 8.60
N ASN A 64 -7.32 -13.85 8.88
CA ASN A 64 -7.56 -15.26 8.61
C ASN A 64 -7.77 -15.47 7.10
N VAL A 65 -7.13 -16.48 6.54
CA VAL A 65 -7.34 -16.87 5.13
C VAL A 65 -8.71 -17.50 4.99
N VAL A 66 -9.56 -16.87 4.17
CA VAL A 66 -10.93 -17.33 3.86
C VAL A 66 -10.94 -18.15 2.58
N GLU A 67 -10.13 -17.76 1.59
CA GLU A 67 -10.01 -18.46 0.30
C GLU A 67 -8.58 -18.30 -0.26
N GLY A 68 -8.08 -19.39 -0.86
CA GLY A 68 -6.75 -19.47 -1.44
C GLY A 68 -5.88 -20.51 -0.73
N SER A 69 -4.91 -21.07 -1.47
CA SER A 69 -3.97 -22.09 -0.96
C SER A 69 -2.57 -21.50 -0.73
N LEU A 70 -2.31 -20.31 -1.23
CA LEU A 70 -1.02 -19.65 -1.11
C LEU A 70 -0.96 -18.79 0.15
N LYS A 71 0.25 -18.50 0.61
CA LYS A 71 0.46 -17.57 1.72
C LYS A 71 0.19 -16.15 1.24
N PRO A 72 -0.64 -15.35 1.94
CA PRO A 72 -0.83 -13.94 1.59
C PRO A 72 0.48 -13.15 1.76
N SER A 73 0.59 -11.98 1.12
CA SER A 73 1.73 -11.08 1.29
C SER A 73 2.06 -10.84 2.76
N SER A 74 3.36 -10.73 3.09
CA SER A 74 3.81 -10.35 4.44
C SER A 74 3.20 -9.03 4.90
N ASP A 75 2.96 -8.10 3.98
CA ASP A 75 2.40 -6.77 4.28
C ASP A 75 0.89 -6.79 4.59
N THR A 76 0.25 -7.96 4.53
CA THR A 76 -1.19 -8.09 4.83
C THR A 76 -1.60 -7.40 6.13
N PRO A 77 -0.89 -7.57 7.27
CA PRO A 77 -1.27 -6.89 8.51
C PRO A 77 -1.28 -5.36 8.39
N THR A 78 -0.33 -4.78 7.66
CA THR A 78 -0.30 -3.33 7.38
C THR A 78 -1.55 -2.90 6.63
N HIS A 79 -1.89 -3.60 5.53
CA HIS A 79 -3.06 -3.28 4.72
C HIS A 79 -4.37 -3.38 5.52
N LEU A 80 -4.50 -4.41 6.38
CA LEU A 80 -5.68 -4.60 7.22
C LEU A 80 -5.85 -3.47 8.24
N VAL A 81 -4.76 -3.00 8.85
CA VAL A 81 -4.79 -1.83 9.75
C VAL A 81 -5.30 -0.60 9.01
N LEU A 82 -4.80 -0.34 7.79
CA LEU A 82 -5.25 0.80 6.99
C LEU A 82 -6.73 0.70 6.61
N TYR A 83 -7.21 -0.48 6.19
CA TYR A 83 -8.64 -0.68 5.89
C TYR A 83 -9.56 -0.49 7.09
N LYS A 84 -9.10 -0.84 8.30
CA LYS A 84 -9.84 -0.63 9.54
C LYS A 84 -9.88 0.85 9.93
N ALA A 85 -8.78 1.57 9.72
CA ALA A 85 -8.63 2.96 10.14
C ALA A 85 -9.21 3.98 9.14
N PHE A 86 -9.18 3.66 7.84
CA PHE A 86 -9.60 4.54 6.75
C PHE A 86 -10.77 3.91 5.98
N PRO A 87 -12.02 4.15 6.39
CA PRO A 87 -13.19 3.47 5.81
C PRO A 87 -13.46 3.82 4.34
N GLU A 88 -12.96 4.96 3.85
CA GLU A 88 -13.17 5.44 2.49
C GLU A 88 -12.28 4.76 1.46
N ILE A 89 -11.17 4.12 1.87
CA ILE A 89 -10.24 3.51 0.93
C ILE A 89 -10.72 2.12 0.49
N GLY A 90 -10.56 1.80 -0.79
CA GLY A 90 -10.95 0.52 -1.39
C GLY A 90 -9.77 -0.29 -1.92
N GLY A 91 -8.59 0.33 -2.07
CA GLY A 91 -7.35 -0.33 -2.49
C GLY A 91 -6.15 0.23 -1.74
N VAL A 92 -5.17 -0.62 -1.44
CA VAL A 92 -3.88 -0.27 -0.83
C VAL A 92 -2.76 -0.89 -1.64
N VAL A 93 -1.66 -0.16 -1.79
CA VAL A 93 -0.45 -0.59 -2.50
C VAL A 93 0.78 -0.27 -1.68
N HIS A 94 1.75 -1.18 -1.73
CA HIS A 94 3.10 -1.00 -1.20
C HIS A 94 4.14 -1.32 -2.26
N THR A 95 5.20 -0.52 -2.31
CA THR A 95 6.37 -0.76 -3.18
C THR A 95 7.65 -0.29 -2.49
N HIS A 96 8.79 -0.67 -3.08
CA HIS A 96 10.11 -0.10 -2.76
C HIS A 96 10.63 0.73 -3.94
N SER A 97 9.77 1.56 -4.52
CA SER A 97 10.16 2.43 -5.64
C SER A 97 11.30 3.35 -5.24
N THR A 98 12.30 3.46 -6.11
CA THR A 98 13.63 4.02 -5.80
C THR A 98 13.58 5.41 -5.13
N TYR A 99 12.84 6.34 -5.70
CA TYR A 99 12.84 7.72 -5.18
C TYR A 99 12.06 7.85 -3.87
N ALA A 100 10.88 7.23 -3.77
CA ALA A 100 10.10 7.28 -2.53
C ALA A 100 10.83 6.56 -1.38
N THR A 101 11.52 5.44 -1.68
CA THR A 101 12.34 4.74 -0.69
C THR A 101 13.54 5.60 -0.25
N ALA A 102 14.17 6.35 -1.15
CA ALA A 102 15.25 7.26 -0.77
C ALA A 102 14.77 8.36 0.20
N TRP A 103 13.58 8.93 -0.04
CA TRP A 103 12.95 9.89 0.88
C TRP A 103 12.60 9.23 2.23
N ALA A 104 12.06 8.02 2.20
CA ALA A 104 11.75 7.26 3.42
C ALA A 104 13.00 6.96 4.26
N GLN A 105 14.13 6.60 3.62
CA GLN A 105 15.41 6.38 4.27
C GLN A 105 16.03 7.68 4.82
N ALA A 106 15.73 8.81 4.18
CA ALA A 106 16.15 10.12 4.67
C ALA A 106 15.29 10.63 5.84
N GLY A 107 14.19 9.94 6.17
CA GLY A 107 13.26 10.37 7.21
C GLY A 107 12.54 11.68 6.89
N CYS A 108 12.35 11.98 5.59
CA CYS A 108 11.83 13.27 5.14
C CYS A 108 10.51 13.12 4.38
N ASP A 109 9.61 14.07 4.59
CA ASP A 109 8.38 14.20 3.77
C ASP A 109 8.74 14.54 2.33
N ILE A 110 7.95 14.07 1.35
CA ILE A 110 8.05 14.56 -0.03
C ILE A 110 7.26 15.87 -0.13
N PRO A 111 7.93 17.01 -0.36
CA PRO A 111 7.27 18.30 -0.40
C PRO A 111 6.42 18.43 -1.67
N ASN A 112 5.27 19.09 -1.54
CA ASN A 112 4.38 19.38 -2.67
C ASN A 112 4.86 20.66 -3.39
N ILE A 113 5.84 20.52 -4.29
CA ILE A 113 6.44 21.65 -5.03
C ILE A 113 6.14 21.64 -6.53
N GLY A 114 5.63 20.54 -7.06
CA GLY A 114 5.28 20.40 -8.47
C GLY A 114 3.76 20.49 -8.70
N THR A 115 3.34 21.08 -9.82
CA THR A 115 1.91 21.21 -10.17
C THR A 115 1.25 19.85 -10.32
N THR A 116 1.87 18.89 -11.00
CA THR A 116 1.36 17.52 -11.14
C THR A 116 1.18 16.83 -9.79
N HIS A 117 2.10 17.05 -8.85
CA HIS A 117 1.96 16.53 -7.49
C HIS A 117 0.78 17.18 -6.78
N ALA A 118 0.63 18.51 -6.92
CA ALA A 118 -0.45 19.29 -6.31
C ALA A 118 -1.86 18.91 -6.83
N ASP A 119 -1.96 18.35 -8.03
CA ASP A 119 -3.23 17.88 -8.59
C ASP A 119 -3.81 16.67 -7.84
N TYR A 120 -2.96 15.94 -7.07
CA TYR A 120 -3.34 14.66 -6.45
C TYR A 120 -3.09 14.60 -4.94
N PHE A 121 -2.28 15.49 -4.40
CA PHE A 121 -1.95 15.53 -2.98
C PHE A 121 -2.16 16.94 -2.43
N TYR A 122 -3.07 17.06 -1.49
CA TYR A 122 -3.28 18.32 -0.78
C TYR A 122 -2.26 18.47 0.36
N GLY A 123 -1.01 18.73 -0.02
CA GLY A 123 0.11 18.87 0.89
C GLY A 123 1.26 17.88 0.61
N ALA A 124 2.22 17.86 1.50
CA ALA A 124 3.35 16.94 1.41
C ALA A 124 2.92 15.49 1.66
N VAL A 125 3.58 14.52 1.01
CA VAL A 125 3.47 13.10 1.40
C VAL A 125 4.27 12.92 2.70
N PRO A 126 3.60 12.58 3.82
CA PRO A 126 4.27 12.53 5.10
C PRO A 126 5.20 11.33 5.22
N CYS A 127 6.30 11.48 5.96
CA CYS A 127 7.12 10.38 6.44
C CYS A 127 6.74 10.08 7.90
N THR A 128 6.58 8.80 8.24
CA THR A 128 6.33 8.36 9.63
C THR A 128 7.57 8.56 10.49
N ARG A 129 7.42 8.48 11.82
CA ARG A 129 8.54 8.19 12.70
C ARG A 129 9.12 6.80 12.43
N GLU A 130 10.29 6.52 12.95
CA GLU A 130 10.85 5.17 13.00
C GLU A 130 10.04 4.27 13.96
N LEU A 131 10.03 2.96 13.69
CA LEU A 131 9.53 1.96 14.63
C LEU A 131 10.50 1.80 15.80
N ALA A 132 9.97 1.73 17.01
CA ALA A 132 10.75 1.31 18.17
C ALA A 132 11.08 -0.18 18.11
N GLN A 133 12.15 -0.62 18.79
CA GLN A 133 12.56 -2.02 18.76
C GLN A 133 11.45 -2.94 19.30
N GLU A 134 10.74 -2.52 20.32
CA GLU A 134 9.62 -3.28 20.92
C GLU A 134 8.46 -3.44 19.94
N GLU A 135 8.21 -2.47 19.06
CA GLU A 135 7.19 -2.54 18.01
C GLU A 135 7.59 -3.52 16.91
N ILE A 136 8.88 -3.52 16.54
CA ILE A 136 9.44 -4.47 15.57
C ILE A 136 9.30 -5.90 16.09
N ASP A 137 9.69 -6.13 17.35
CA ASP A 137 9.67 -7.45 17.99
C ASP A 137 8.23 -7.96 18.19
N ALA A 138 7.27 -7.04 18.43
CA ALA A 138 5.87 -7.38 18.64
C ALA A 138 5.10 -7.67 17.35
N GLY A 139 5.56 -7.16 16.19
CA GLY A 139 4.92 -7.43 14.90
C GLY A 139 5.11 -6.30 13.90
N TYR A 140 6.24 -6.33 13.22
CA TYR A 140 6.73 -5.29 12.31
C TYR A 140 5.65 -4.73 11.36
N GLU A 141 4.95 -5.60 10.62
CA GLU A 141 3.99 -5.17 9.61
C GLU A 141 2.73 -4.54 10.23
N ALA A 142 2.23 -5.10 11.33
CA ALA A 142 1.08 -4.54 12.04
C ALA A 142 1.40 -3.16 12.64
N TYR A 143 2.59 -3.00 13.22
CA TYR A 143 3.03 -1.72 13.77
C TYR A 143 3.37 -0.71 12.67
N THR A 144 3.85 -1.15 11.51
CA THR A 144 3.96 -0.27 10.33
C THR A 144 2.60 0.34 9.97
N GLY A 145 1.52 -0.45 9.95
CA GLY A 145 0.18 0.09 9.75
C GLY A 145 -0.24 1.08 10.84
N ARG A 146 0.07 0.78 12.11
CA ARG A 146 -0.27 1.64 13.25
C ARG A 146 0.43 3.00 13.19
N ILE A 147 1.74 3.04 12.92
CA ILE A 147 2.47 4.32 12.84
C ILE A 147 2.02 5.16 11.63
N ILE A 148 1.55 4.52 10.55
CA ILE A 148 0.92 5.26 9.46
C ILE A 148 -0.33 5.98 9.98
N VAL A 149 -1.24 5.26 10.63
CA VAL A 149 -2.46 5.84 11.20
C VAL A 149 -2.15 6.93 12.22
N GLU A 150 -1.20 6.67 13.14
CA GLU A 150 -0.68 7.65 14.11
C GLU A 150 -0.23 8.94 13.43
N THR A 151 0.59 8.83 12.37
CA THR A 151 1.11 9.98 11.61
C THR A 151 -0.02 10.85 11.04
N PHE A 152 -1.06 10.23 10.49
CA PHE A 152 -2.21 10.94 9.92
C PHE A 152 -3.04 11.62 11.01
N GLN A 153 -3.24 10.95 12.14
CA GLN A 153 -3.99 11.50 13.28
C GLN A 153 -3.25 12.66 13.94
N GLU A 154 -1.96 12.50 14.27
CA GLU A 154 -1.15 13.52 14.92
C GLU A 154 -0.97 14.76 14.06
N ARG A 155 -0.77 14.58 12.75
CA ARG A 155 -0.61 15.69 11.81
C ARG A 155 -1.94 16.24 11.29
N GLN A 156 -3.08 15.66 11.70
CA GLN A 156 -4.43 16.03 11.25
C GLN A 156 -4.56 16.03 9.71
N ILE A 157 -3.98 15.01 9.08
CA ILE A 157 -4.02 14.82 7.63
C ILE A 157 -5.23 13.94 7.28
N ASP A 158 -6.03 14.40 6.33
CA ASP A 158 -7.11 13.60 5.75
C ASP A 158 -6.52 12.59 4.74
N PRO A 159 -6.70 11.27 4.94
CA PRO A 159 -6.15 10.24 4.06
C PRO A 159 -6.76 10.26 2.65
N THR A 160 -7.89 10.90 2.45
CA THR A 160 -8.47 11.08 1.10
C THR A 160 -7.82 12.23 0.34
N ASN A 161 -7.30 13.23 1.05
CA ASN A 161 -6.61 14.38 0.47
C ASN A 161 -5.11 14.13 0.25
N VAL A 162 -4.50 13.26 1.06
CA VAL A 162 -3.09 12.83 0.92
C VAL A 162 -3.07 11.30 0.93
N PRO A 163 -3.34 10.65 -0.21
CA PRO A 163 -3.51 9.20 -0.28
C PRO A 163 -2.19 8.42 -0.38
N ALA A 164 -1.15 8.85 0.32
CA ALA A 164 0.15 8.17 0.40
C ALA A 164 0.93 8.56 1.66
N VAL A 165 1.89 7.73 2.02
CA VAL A 165 2.80 7.89 3.16
C VAL A 165 4.14 7.23 2.86
N LEU A 166 5.20 7.74 3.46
CA LEU A 166 6.49 7.08 3.55
C LEU A 166 6.64 6.45 4.94
N CYS A 167 6.97 5.18 5.00
CA CYS A 167 7.40 4.56 6.25
C CYS A 167 8.92 4.76 6.40
N ALA A 168 9.35 5.42 7.48
CA ALA A 168 10.76 5.69 7.74
C ALA A 168 11.59 4.39 7.65
N ASN A 169 12.74 4.46 7.00
CA ASN A 169 13.66 3.35 6.75
C ASN A 169 13.10 2.19 5.92
N HIS A 170 11.90 2.32 5.31
CA HIS A 170 11.26 1.24 4.58
C HIS A 170 10.89 1.65 3.15
N GLY A 171 9.74 2.29 2.97
CA GLY A 171 9.24 2.65 1.66
C GLY A 171 7.82 3.21 1.68
N PRO A 172 7.24 3.49 0.50
CA PRO A 172 5.92 4.11 0.42
C PRO A 172 4.78 3.09 0.52
N PHE A 173 3.69 3.53 1.16
CA PHE A 173 2.35 2.99 0.99
C PHE A 173 1.46 4.06 0.35
N ALA A 174 0.50 3.63 -0.49
CA ALA A 174 -0.50 4.51 -1.04
C ALA A 174 -1.85 3.77 -1.14
N TRP A 175 -2.92 4.53 -1.30
CA TRP A 175 -4.27 3.99 -1.35
C TRP A 175 -5.17 4.80 -2.27
N GLY A 176 -6.39 4.32 -2.47
CA GLY A 176 -7.42 4.97 -3.25
C GLY A 176 -8.76 4.26 -3.09
N GLU A 177 -9.76 4.73 -3.80
CA GLU A 177 -11.11 4.14 -3.80
C GLU A 177 -11.14 2.71 -4.36
N ASN A 178 -10.12 2.34 -5.14
CA ASN A 178 -9.97 1.04 -5.77
C ASN A 178 -8.49 0.72 -6.03
N PRO A 179 -8.12 -0.53 -6.35
CA PRO A 179 -6.72 -0.92 -6.54
C PRO A 179 -6.01 -0.20 -7.69
N ALA A 180 -6.71 0.13 -8.78
CA ALA A 180 -6.10 0.84 -9.91
C ALA A 180 -5.75 2.29 -9.51
N GLN A 181 -6.61 2.97 -8.75
CA GLN A 181 -6.32 4.30 -8.23
C GLN A 181 -5.15 4.26 -7.24
N ALA A 182 -5.07 3.26 -6.36
CA ALA A 182 -3.93 3.09 -5.46
C ALA A 182 -2.60 3.01 -6.23
N VAL A 183 -2.54 2.22 -7.32
CA VAL A 183 -1.36 2.15 -8.21
C VAL A 183 -1.03 3.50 -8.84
N CYS A 184 -2.03 4.27 -9.26
CA CYS A 184 -1.79 5.63 -9.74
C CYS A 184 -1.17 6.51 -8.66
N GLN A 185 -1.66 6.44 -7.42
CA GLN A 185 -1.15 7.27 -6.32
C GLN A 185 0.28 6.90 -5.94
N ILE A 186 0.63 5.60 -5.87
CA ILE A 186 2.01 5.19 -5.57
C ILE A 186 2.99 5.64 -6.67
N GLY A 187 2.57 5.62 -7.93
CA GLY A 187 3.36 6.12 -9.05
C GLY A 187 3.69 7.61 -8.90
N ARG A 188 2.73 8.39 -8.41
CA ARG A 188 2.88 9.84 -8.16
C ARG A 188 3.72 10.13 -6.92
N ALA A 189 3.45 9.43 -5.80
CA ALA A 189 4.27 9.51 -4.60
C ALA A 189 5.73 9.10 -4.84
N SER A 190 5.97 8.28 -5.87
CA SER A 190 7.33 7.86 -6.26
C SER A 190 8.13 8.92 -6.99
N CYS A 191 7.60 10.13 -7.21
CA CYS A 191 8.25 11.24 -7.93
C CYS A 191 8.81 10.84 -9.30
N ARG A 192 8.15 9.92 -10.00
CA ARG A 192 8.65 9.38 -11.27
C ARG A 192 8.30 10.27 -12.48
N GLU A 193 7.39 11.22 -12.32
CA GLU A 193 7.14 12.20 -13.35
C GLU A 193 8.28 13.22 -13.37
N ARG A 194 8.83 13.38 -14.55
CA ARG A 194 9.98 14.25 -14.79
C ARG A 194 9.68 15.68 -14.33
N VAL A 195 10.46 16.13 -13.40
CA VAL A 195 10.62 17.56 -13.17
C VAL A 195 11.28 18.17 -14.41
#